data_7b83d6072da32eeb36da70721e4f1c18
#
_entry.id   7b83d6072da32eeb36da70721e4f1c18
#
_cell.length_a   1.000
_cell.length_b   1.000
_cell.length_c   1.000
_cell.angle_alpha   90.00
_cell.angle_beta   90.00
_cell.angle_gamma   90.00
#
_symmetry.space_group_name_H-M   'P 1'
#
loop_
_entity.id
_entity.type
_entity.pdbx_description
1 polymer ?
#
loop_
_entity_poly.entity_id
_entity_poly.type
_entity_poly.pdbx_seq_one_letter_code
_entity_poly.pdbx_strand_id
1 'polypeptide(L)'
;MEFLQTRPALLYWGDSWFSTPLYLNLARQSLLRIDGMAMLMGKPGSTASELFTAAHIRNVTARVLGSPFDIVCISAGGNDQLSERLQSVFAVWMPPRHPEKIDAQAAFEVLSASRTFDVIRDRYVALLTALRAVQRNRPHFRVVGHTYAPIQRIGAKGDLTVQNIGLVAWLKGDVGPWLWKPMQRVLPDLAEGKKFADLLLQQGFRDRVLKPLAAPGAFGDMFSYADFSNAPGIADPNFWYDEIHPKESGFAQFAGVLNQQIRDVLPIRKQQAVR
;
A
#
# COMPACT_ATOMS: atom_id res chain seq x y z
N MET A 1 27.49 -4.73 -17.73
CA MET A 1 26.23 -4.22 -18.37
C MET A 1 25.34 -5.32 -18.95
N GLU A 2 25.90 -6.46 -19.30
CA GLU A 2 25.17 -7.61 -19.89
C GLU A 2 24.06 -8.17 -18.97
N PHE A 3 24.31 -8.26 -17.66
CA PHE A 3 23.34 -8.73 -16.65
C PHE A 3 21.99 -7.99 -16.72
N LEU A 4 22.00 -6.66 -16.84
CA LEU A 4 20.77 -5.85 -16.86
C LEU A 4 20.03 -5.86 -18.21
N GLN A 5 20.56 -6.51 -19.23
CA GLN A 5 19.83 -6.65 -20.50
C GLN A 5 18.67 -7.64 -20.40
N THR A 6 18.84 -8.70 -19.61
CA THR A 6 17.85 -9.77 -19.43
C THR A 6 17.23 -9.83 -18.03
N ARG A 7 17.77 -9.08 -17.08
CA ARG A 7 17.29 -9.06 -15.69
C ARG A 7 16.78 -7.68 -15.30
N PRO A 8 15.67 -7.61 -14.54
CA PRO A 8 15.11 -6.35 -14.13
C PRO A 8 15.91 -5.69 -13.01
N ALA A 9 15.87 -4.36 -12.98
CA ALA A 9 16.31 -3.56 -11.85
C ALA A 9 15.09 -2.85 -11.24
N LEU A 10 14.82 -3.09 -9.96
CA LEU A 10 13.62 -2.67 -9.28
C LEU A 10 13.94 -1.77 -8.08
N LEU A 11 13.15 -0.72 -7.89
CA LEU A 11 13.16 0.08 -6.67
C LEU A 11 11.82 -0.14 -5.94
N TYR A 12 11.84 -0.73 -4.75
CA TYR A 12 10.69 -0.80 -3.86
C TYR A 12 10.73 0.36 -2.88
N TRP A 13 9.69 1.19 -2.89
CA TRP A 13 9.58 2.35 -2.02
C TRP A 13 8.21 2.41 -1.36
N GLY A 14 8.17 2.33 -0.03
CA GLY A 14 6.87 2.33 0.61
C GLY A 14 6.86 2.23 2.12
N ASP A 15 5.65 1.97 2.62
CA ASP A 15 5.30 1.79 4.03
C ASP A 15 5.70 0.40 4.58
N SER A 16 5.01 -0.07 5.65
CA SER A 16 5.32 -1.35 6.29
C SER A 16 5.25 -2.56 5.37
N TRP A 17 4.43 -2.54 4.32
CA TRP A 17 4.30 -3.65 3.38
C TRP A 17 5.58 -3.86 2.55
N PHE A 18 6.39 -2.82 2.36
CA PHE A 18 7.68 -2.91 1.63
C PHE A 18 8.91 -2.73 2.53
N SER A 19 8.79 -2.01 3.65
CA SER A 19 9.97 -1.52 4.37
C SER A 19 10.18 -2.11 5.76
N THR A 20 9.23 -2.90 6.31
CA THR A 20 9.46 -3.50 7.63
C THR A 20 10.62 -4.49 7.59
N PRO A 21 11.60 -4.39 8.52
CA PRO A 21 12.72 -5.32 8.57
C PRO A 21 12.42 -6.64 9.30
N LEU A 22 11.26 -6.73 9.96
CA LEU A 22 10.97 -7.73 10.99
C LEU A 22 10.60 -9.11 10.45
N TYR A 23 10.07 -9.16 9.23
CA TYR A 23 9.61 -10.38 8.58
C TYR A 23 9.75 -10.25 7.06
N LEU A 24 9.50 -11.35 6.34
CA LEU A 24 9.46 -11.35 4.88
C LEU A 24 8.17 -10.64 4.40
N ASN A 25 8.26 -9.32 4.32
CA ASN A 25 7.19 -8.46 3.83
C ASN A 25 6.95 -8.64 2.32
N LEU A 26 5.97 -7.92 1.76
CA LEU A 26 5.59 -8.05 0.35
C LEU A 26 6.77 -7.84 -0.62
N ALA A 27 7.61 -6.82 -0.41
CA ALA A 27 8.76 -6.57 -1.28
C ALA A 27 9.78 -7.72 -1.21
N ARG A 28 10.08 -8.21 -0.01
CA ARG A 28 11.02 -9.32 0.18
C ARG A 28 10.48 -10.64 -0.39
N GLN A 29 9.19 -10.94 -0.18
CA GLN A 29 8.54 -12.11 -0.78
C GLN A 29 8.53 -12.03 -2.32
N SER A 30 8.30 -10.85 -2.88
CA SER A 30 8.41 -10.60 -4.32
C SER A 30 9.83 -10.91 -4.82
N LEU A 31 10.85 -10.41 -4.13
CA LEU A 31 12.25 -10.59 -4.52
C LEU A 31 12.74 -12.03 -4.46
N LEU A 32 12.16 -12.89 -3.62
CA LEU A 32 12.49 -14.34 -3.63
C LEU A 32 12.20 -15.03 -4.96
N ARG A 33 11.38 -14.40 -5.82
CA ARG A 33 10.94 -14.96 -7.10
C ARG A 33 11.45 -14.14 -8.30
N ILE A 34 12.36 -13.20 -8.10
CA ILE A 34 12.89 -12.32 -9.14
C ILE A 34 14.40 -12.48 -9.21
N ASP A 35 14.88 -12.94 -10.37
CA ASP A 35 16.31 -12.94 -10.70
C ASP A 35 16.67 -11.55 -11.26
N GLY A 36 17.06 -10.62 -10.38
CA GLY A 36 17.29 -9.25 -10.75
C GLY A 36 18.01 -8.44 -9.68
N MET A 37 18.14 -7.16 -9.91
CA MET A 37 18.69 -6.20 -8.95
C MET A 37 17.56 -5.45 -8.27
N ALA A 38 17.64 -5.22 -6.96
CA ALA A 38 16.65 -4.45 -6.25
C ALA A 38 17.25 -3.53 -5.19
N MET A 39 16.52 -2.43 -4.96
CA MET A 39 16.74 -1.54 -3.83
C MET A 39 15.42 -1.40 -3.05
N LEU A 40 15.51 -1.47 -1.73
CA LEU A 40 14.37 -1.27 -0.84
C LEU A 40 14.54 0.06 -0.10
N MET A 41 13.49 0.87 -0.11
CA MET A 41 13.43 2.17 0.57
C MET A 41 12.08 2.33 1.25
N GLY A 42 12.03 3.18 2.26
CA GLY A 42 10.79 3.54 2.92
C GLY A 42 10.89 3.49 4.44
N LYS A 43 9.75 3.68 5.08
CA LYS A 43 9.63 3.69 6.54
C LYS A 43 8.27 3.07 6.93
N PRO A 44 8.24 2.06 7.81
CA PRO A 44 6.99 1.51 8.31
C PRO A 44 6.11 2.58 8.96
N GLY A 45 4.81 2.51 8.69
CA GLY A 45 3.82 3.45 9.25
C GLY A 45 3.74 4.80 8.54
N SER A 46 4.53 5.04 7.50
CA SER A 46 4.46 6.32 6.76
C SER A 46 3.18 6.43 5.93
N THR A 47 2.61 7.63 5.93
CA THR A 47 1.54 8.04 5.02
C THR A 47 2.07 8.38 3.63
N ALA A 48 1.20 8.47 2.62
CA ALA A 48 1.57 8.98 1.31
C ALA A 48 2.08 10.42 1.39
N SER A 49 1.53 11.22 2.30
CA SER A 49 1.96 12.60 2.52
C SER A 49 3.38 12.71 3.07
N GLU A 50 3.80 11.77 3.91
CA GLU A 50 5.16 11.71 4.45
C GLU A 50 6.16 11.12 3.46
N LEU A 51 5.76 10.07 2.72
CA LEU A 51 6.61 9.45 1.71
C LEU A 51 6.83 10.38 0.51
N PHE A 52 5.77 11.02 0.01
CA PHE A 52 5.79 11.80 -1.22
C PHE A 52 5.91 13.31 -0.97
N THR A 53 6.79 13.70 -0.04
CA THR A 53 7.18 15.10 0.10
C THR A 53 7.99 15.55 -1.13
N ALA A 54 7.98 16.86 -1.43
CA ALA A 54 8.75 17.40 -2.55
C ALA A 54 10.25 17.03 -2.47
N ALA A 55 10.82 16.99 -1.27
CA ALA A 55 12.21 16.59 -1.05
C ALA A 55 12.45 15.12 -1.37
N HIS A 56 11.58 14.22 -0.86
CA HIS A 56 11.69 12.78 -1.13
C HIS A 56 11.48 12.47 -2.61
N ILE A 57 10.48 13.10 -3.25
CA ILE A 57 10.24 12.95 -4.70
C ILE A 57 11.48 13.36 -5.51
N ARG A 58 12.09 14.52 -5.21
CA ARG A 58 13.33 14.95 -5.88
C ARG A 58 14.45 13.94 -5.71
N ASN A 59 14.67 13.45 -4.49
CA ASN A 59 15.72 12.48 -4.18
C ASN A 59 15.52 11.16 -4.90
N VAL A 60 14.30 10.62 -4.91
CA VAL A 60 13.98 9.38 -5.61
C VAL A 60 14.09 9.56 -7.12
N THR A 61 13.58 10.66 -7.66
CA THR A 61 13.67 10.94 -9.10
C THR A 61 15.13 11.05 -9.54
N ALA A 62 15.99 11.78 -8.80
CA ALA A 62 17.42 11.88 -9.09
C ALA A 62 18.11 10.50 -9.04
N ARG A 63 17.78 9.69 -8.04
CA ARG A 63 18.30 8.32 -7.90
C ARG A 63 17.89 7.44 -9.08
N VAL A 64 16.62 7.50 -9.47
CA VAL A 64 16.09 6.72 -10.60
C VAL A 64 16.69 7.19 -11.92
N LEU A 65 16.94 8.48 -12.11
CA LEU A 65 17.64 9.03 -13.28
C LEU A 65 19.10 8.55 -13.36
N GLY A 66 19.79 8.50 -12.22
CA GLY A 66 21.19 8.07 -12.12
C GLY A 66 21.42 6.57 -12.06
N SER A 67 20.37 5.76 -12.03
CA SER A 67 20.46 4.29 -11.89
C SER A 67 19.55 3.60 -12.91
N PRO A 68 19.88 2.37 -13.35
CA PRO A 68 19.18 1.68 -14.45
C PRO A 68 17.90 0.97 -14.00
N PHE A 69 17.12 1.55 -13.09
CA PHE A 69 15.85 0.94 -12.67
C PHE A 69 14.84 0.90 -13.82
N ASP A 70 14.25 -0.29 -14.02
CA ASP A 70 13.17 -0.52 -14.97
C ASP A 70 11.81 -0.14 -14.36
N ILE A 71 11.66 -0.45 -13.06
CA ILE A 71 10.40 -0.25 -12.34
C ILE A 71 10.65 0.38 -10.97
N VAL A 72 9.77 1.30 -10.60
CA VAL A 72 9.57 1.73 -9.21
C VAL A 72 8.27 1.10 -8.69
N CYS A 73 8.38 0.21 -7.71
CA CYS A 73 7.23 -0.36 -7.00
C CYS A 73 6.89 0.53 -5.81
N ILE A 74 5.60 0.84 -5.61
CA ILE A 74 5.13 1.78 -4.58
C ILE A 74 4.13 1.12 -3.65
N SER A 75 4.33 1.29 -2.33
CA SER A 75 3.37 0.96 -1.28
C SER A 75 3.11 2.19 -0.41
N ALA A 76 1.98 2.86 -0.63
CA ALA A 76 1.61 4.07 0.11
C ALA A 76 0.11 4.33 0.05
N GLY A 77 -0.43 5.00 1.07
CA GLY A 77 -1.84 5.41 1.13
C GLY A 77 -2.69 4.60 2.11
N GLY A 78 -2.22 3.43 2.56
CA GLY A 78 -2.92 2.65 3.58
C GLY A 78 -2.98 3.37 4.93
N ASN A 79 -1.85 3.85 5.41
CA ASN A 79 -1.76 4.55 6.69
C ASN A 79 -2.52 5.88 6.74
N ASP A 80 -2.74 6.51 5.58
CA ASP A 80 -3.56 7.73 5.46
C ASP A 80 -5.04 7.52 5.78
N GLN A 81 -5.48 6.26 5.89
CA GLN A 81 -6.85 5.85 6.09
C GLN A 81 -7.06 5.18 7.47
N LEU A 82 -6.09 5.26 8.37
CA LEU A 82 -6.08 4.54 9.64
C LEU A 82 -5.90 5.49 10.84
N SER A 83 -5.96 4.93 12.03
CA SER A 83 -5.58 5.52 13.33
C SER A 83 -5.87 7.02 13.48
N GLU A 84 -4.83 7.84 13.47
CA GLU A 84 -4.92 9.29 13.71
C GLU A 84 -5.83 10.01 12.70
N ARG A 85 -5.80 9.59 11.44
CA ARG A 85 -6.67 10.20 10.43
C ARG A 85 -8.14 9.92 10.72
N LEU A 86 -8.49 8.68 11.03
CA LEU A 86 -9.85 8.33 11.42
C LEU A 86 -10.27 9.06 12.70
N GLN A 87 -9.40 9.10 13.72
CA GLN A 87 -9.66 9.86 14.93
C GLN A 87 -9.93 11.33 14.64
N SER A 88 -9.15 11.96 13.80
CA SER A 88 -9.31 13.37 13.40
C SER A 88 -10.62 13.60 12.68
N VAL A 89 -10.95 12.79 11.67
CA VAL A 89 -12.17 12.94 10.87
C VAL A 89 -13.42 12.70 11.72
N PHE A 90 -13.40 11.69 12.59
CA PHE A 90 -14.54 11.31 13.43
C PHE A 90 -14.53 11.93 14.82
N ALA A 91 -13.64 12.88 15.11
CA ALA A 91 -13.60 13.53 16.43
C ALA A 91 -14.92 14.18 16.84
N VAL A 92 -15.65 14.74 15.89
CA VAL A 92 -16.96 15.36 16.13
C VAL A 92 -18.09 14.33 16.35
N TRP A 93 -17.88 13.08 15.97
CA TRP A 93 -18.83 11.96 16.11
C TRP A 93 -18.63 11.17 17.39
N MET A 94 -17.59 11.48 18.17
CA MET A 94 -17.32 10.79 19.43
C MET A 94 -18.17 11.36 20.57
N PRO A 95 -18.62 10.52 21.53
CA PRO A 95 -19.34 10.98 22.71
C PRO A 95 -18.57 12.10 23.42
N PRO A 96 -19.26 13.10 24.01
CA PRO A 96 -20.71 13.16 24.21
C PRO A 96 -21.52 13.80 23.04
N ARG A 97 -20.87 14.20 21.94
CA ARG A 97 -21.53 15.02 20.90
C ARG A 97 -22.49 14.24 20.01
N HIS A 98 -22.17 12.97 19.70
CA HIS A 98 -23.04 12.08 18.93
C HIS A 98 -23.15 10.72 19.63
N PRO A 99 -24.24 10.49 20.40
CA PRO A 99 -24.45 9.21 21.08
C PRO A 99 -24.89 8.09 20.11
N GLU A 100 -25.45 8.45 18.96
CA GLU A 100 -25.90 7.48 17.97
C GLU A 100 -24.78 7.06 17.05
N LYS A 101 -24.65 5.75 16.86
CA LYS A 101 -23.70 5.16 15.92
C LYS A 101 -24.30 5.20 14.51
N ILE A 102 -23.40 5.25 13.53
CA ILE A 102 -23.76 5.27 12.10
C ILE A 102 -23.30 3.99 11.43
N ASP A 103 -23.90 3.64 10.30
CA ASP A 103 -23.48 2.49 9.51
C ASP A 103 -22.18 2.73 8.72
N ALA A 104 -21.67 1.68 8.12
CA ALA A 104 -20.43 1.72 7.35
C ALA A 104 -20.49 2.68 6.16
N GLN A 105 -21.63 2.76 5.47
CA GLN A 105 -21.81 3.62 4.30
C GLN A 105 -21.79 5.10 4.71
N ALA A 106 -22.55 5.48 5.75
CA ALA A 106 -22.55 6.83 6.27
C ALA A 106 -21.14 7.25 6.78
N ALA A 107 -20.44 6.35 7.47
CA ALA A 107 -19.07 6.59 7.89
C ALA A 107 -18.13 6.79 6.70
N PHE A 108 -18.26 5.99 5.64
CA PHE A 108 -17.47 6.15 4.43
C PHE A 108 -17.75 7.48 3.71
N GLU A 109 -18.99 7.95 3.70
CA GLU A 109 -19.36 9.26 3.13
C GLU A 109 -18.72 10.41 3.90
N VAL A 110 -18.75 10.37 5.24
CA VAL A 110 -18.06 11.34 6.10
C VAL A 110 -16.55 11.39 5.79
N LEU A 111 -15.90 10.23 5.72
CA LEU A 111 -14.48 10.18 5.38
C LEU A 111 -14.21 10.69 3.96
N SER A 112 -15.08 10.36 3.02
CA SER A 112 -14.97 10.83 1.64
C SER A 112 -15.08 12.34 1.55
N ALA A 113 -16.01 12.94 2.28
CA ALA A 113 -16.19 14.40 2.37
C ALA A 113 -14.97 15.11 3.00
N SER A 114 -14.16 14.40 3.80
CA SER A 114 -12.92 14.92 4.39
C SER A 114 -11.75 15.06 3.40
N ARG A 115 -11.97 14.71 2.13
CA ARG A 115 -10.96 14.75 1.05
C ARG A 115 -9.74 13.84 1.26
N THR A 116 -9.85 12.83 2.12
CA THR A 116 -8.74 11.90 2.40
C THR A 116 -8.19 11.27 1.12
N PHE A 117 -9.08 10.75 0.26
CA PHE A 117 -8.66 10.10 -0.99
C PHE A 117 -8.10 11.09 -2.02
N ASP A 118 -8.60 12.32 -2.06
CA ASP A 118 -8.05 13.37 -2.93
C ASP A 118 -6.61 13.70 -2.52
N VAL A 119 -6.35 13.86 -1.24
CA VAL A 119 -5.00 14.14 -0.72
C VAL A 119 -4.03 13.01 -1.12
N ILE A 120 -4.42 11.75 -0.93
CA ILE A 120 -3.59 10.61 -1.34
C ILE A 120 -3.33 10.66 -2.85
N ARG A 121 -4.39 10.83 -3.66
CA ARG A 121 -4.27 10.92 -5.11
C ARG A 121 -3.35 12.04 -5.56
N ASP A 122 -3.46 13.22 -4.97
CA ASP A 122 -2.62 14.38 -5.29
C ASP A 122 -1.14 14.10 -5.00
N ARG A 123 -0.82 13.35 -3.94
CA ARG A 123 0.54 12.90 -3.63
C ARG A 123 1.08 11.94 -4.70
N TYR A 124 0.27 11.00 -5.16
CA TYR A 124 0.63 10.13 -6.27
C TYR A 124 0.82 10.92 -7.56
N VAL A 125 -0.06 11.88 -7.88
CA VAL A 125 0.06 12.76 -9.05
C VAL A 125 1.40 13.51 -9.02
N ALA A 126 1.78 14.08 -7.88
CA ALA A 126 3.05 14.80 -7.74
C ALA A 126 4.26 13.88 -8.03
N LEU A 127 4.24 12.66 -7.48
CA LEU A 127 5.29 11.67 -7.72
C LEU A 127 5.33 11.23 -9.19
N LEU A 128 4.19 10.82 -9.76
CA LEU A 128 4.11 10.32 -11.12
C LEU A 128 4.51 11.41 -12.13
N THR A 129 4.12 12.66 -11.89
CA THR A 129 4.53 13.81 -12.70
C THR A 129 6.06 13.98 -12.70
N ALA A 130 6.71 13.85 -11.55
CA ALA A 130 8.17 13.92 -11.47
C ALA A 130 8.85 12.74 -12.19
N LEU A 131 8.32 11.52 -12.04
CA LEU A 131 8.86 10.32 -12.69
C LEU A 131 8.59 10.28 -14.21
N ARG A 132 7.67 11.11 -14.73
CA ARG A 132 7.46 11.27 -16.17
C ARG A 132 8.74 11.71 -16.89
N ALA A 133 9.60 12.48 -16.24
CA ALA A 133 10.91 12.84 -16.80
C ALA A 133 11.82 11.63 -17.02
N VAL A 134 11.74 10.61 -16.14
CA VAL A 134 12.47 9.35 -16.31
C VAL A 134 11.92 8.58 -17.52
N GLN A 135 10.60 8.46 -17.63
CA GLN A 135 9.96 7.73 -18.73
C GLN A 135 10.27 8.34 -20.10
N ARG A 136 10.33 9.69 -20.21
CA ARG A 136 10.72 10.34 -21.47
C ARG A 136 12.10 9.89 -21.97
N ASN A 137 13.04 9.68 -21.05
CA ASN A 137 14.39 9.21 -21.37
C ASN A 137 14.49 7.68 -21.47
N ARG A 138 13.55 6.95 -20.87
CA ARG A 138 13.48 5.50 -20.82
C ARG A 138 12.05 5.04 -21.06
N PRO A 139 11.60 4.88 -22.32
CA PRO A 139 10.20 4.58 -22.66
C PRO A 139 9.63 3.31 -22.01
N HIS A 140 10.50 2.38 -21.61
CA HIS A 140 10.11 1.14 -20.91
C HIS A 140 10.06 1.28 -19.38
N PHE A 141 10.41 2.43 -18.83
CA PHE A 141 10.30 2.67 -17.39
C PHE A 141 8.85 2.65 -16.95
N ARG A 142 8.56 1.97 -15.85
CA ARG A 142 7.21 1.82 -15.28
C ARG A 142 7.20 2.10 -13.78
N VAL A 143 6.00 2.39 -13.30
CA VAL A 143 5.69 2.50 -11.87
C VAL A 143 4.56 1.52 -11.58
N VAL A 144 4.73 0.68 -10.56
CA VAL A 144 3.76 -0.34 -10.15
C VAL A 144 3.34 -0.08 -8.72
N GLY A 145 2.07 0.27 -8.53
CA GLY A 145 1.43 0.33 -7.20
C GLY A 145 0.76 -1.01 -6.85
N HIS A 146 0.04 -1.01 -5.75
CA HIS A 146 -0.86 -2.10 -5.40
C HIS A 146 -2.05 -1.61 -4.57
N THR A 147 -3.16 -2.34 -4.58
CA THR A 147 -4.20 -2.20 -3.57
C THR A 147 -3.71 -2.83 -2.28
N TYR A 148 -4.30 -2.41 -1.13
CA TYR A 148 -4.19 -3.22 0.08
C TYR A 148 -5.21 -4.36 0.03
N ALA A 149 -4.89 -5.47 0.68
CA ALA A 149 -5.78 -6.63 0.71
C ALA A 149 -6.97 -6.38 1.65
N PRO A 150 -8.19 -6.86 1.31
CA PRO A 150 -9.35 -6.75 2.17
C PRO A 150 -9.10 -7.31 3.56
N ILE A 151 -9.36 -6.49 4.59
CA ILE A 151 -9.12 -6.82 6.00
C ILE A 151 -10.02 -8.00 6.42
N GLN A 152 -9.42 -9.05 7.00
CA GLN A 152 -10.16 -10.24 7.45
C GLN A 152 -10.27 -10.34 8.97
N ARG A 153 -9.39 -9.67 9.71
CA ARG A 153 -9.33 -9.74 11.17
C ARG A 153 -9.62 -8.38 11.81
N ILE A 154 -10.78 -7.80 11.45
CA ILE A 154 -11.19 -6.52 12.03
C ILE A 154 -11.17 -6.57 13.55
N GLY A 155 -10.57 -5.58 14.21
CA GLY A 155 -10.43 -5.52 15.66
C GLY A 155 -9.31 -6.39 16.25
N ALA A 156 -8.60 -7.18 15.45
CA ALA A 156 -7.49 -7.98 15.95
C ALA A 156 -6.27 -7.13 16.26
N LYS A 157 -5.73 -7.33 17.46
CA LYS A 157 -4.42 -6.78 17.86
C LYS A 157 -3.30 -7.64 17.28
N GLY A 158 -2.11 -7.05 17.12
CA GLY A 158 -0.91 -7.80 16.77
C GLY A 158 -0.56 -8.86 17.81
N ASP A 159 -0.18 -10.05 17.37
CA ASP A 159 0.27 -11.12 18.24
C ASP A 159 1.73 -10.86 18.64
N LEU A 160 1.94 -10.51 19.91
CA LEU A 160 3.25 -10.19 20.47
C LEU A 160 4.16 -11.43 20.64
N THR A 161 3.61 -12.64 20.45
CA THR A 161 4.38 -13.89 20.57
C THR A 161 5.16 -14.23 19.28
N VAL A 162 4.85 -13.60 18.17
CA VAL A 162 5.60 -13.80 16.92
C VAL A 162 6.95 -13.07 17.01
N GLN A 163 8.02 -13.82 16.85
CA GLN A 163 9.41 -13.34 16.92
C GLN A 163 9.60 -12.03 16.15
N ASN A 164 10.23 -11.05 16.80
CA ASN A 164 10.62 -9.75 16.28
C ASN A 164 9.55 -8.65 16.18
N ILE A 165 8.25 -8.95 16.08
CA ILE A 165 7.21 -7.90 16.02
C ILE A 165 6.90 -7.35 17.41
N GLY A 166 6.93 -8.20 18.44
CA GLY A 166 6.73 -7.79 19.84
C GLY A 166 7.67 -6.68 20.28
N LEU A 167 8.92 -6.72 19.85
CA LEU A 167 9.92 -5.70 20.23
C LEU A 167 9.59 -4.32 19.61
N VAL A 168 9.14 -4.27 18.35
CA VAL A 168 8.81 -2.99 17.70
C VAL A 168 7.45 -2.46 18.13
N ALA A 169 6.47 -3.32 18.34
CA ALA A 169 5.19 -2.93 18.91
C ALA A 169 5.39 -2.42 20.35
N TRP A 170 6.27 -3.06 21.12
CA TRP A 170 6.64 -2.60 22.46
C TRP A 170 7.38 -1.26 22.43
N LEU A 171 8.29 -1.05 21.49
CA LEU A 171 9.00 0.22 21.33
C LEU A 171 8.10 1.36 20.82
N LYS A 172 7.07 1.06 20.03
CA LYS A 172 6.10 2.05 19.51
C LYS A 172 4.85 2.21 20.37
N GLY A 173 4.60 1.30 21.34
CA GLY A 173 3.44 1.36 22.24
C GLY A 173 2.07 1.15 21.57
N ASP A 174 2.00 0.85 20.29
CA ASP A 174 0.73 0.61 19.57
C ASP A 174 0.80 -0.69 18.75
N VAL A 175 -0.03 -1.65 19.15
CA VAL A 175 -0.17 -2.97 18.52
C VAL A 175 -1.50 -3.11 17.76
N GLY A 176 -2.17 -1.99 17.47
CA GLY A 176 -3.50 -1.98 16.87
C GLY A 176 -4.62 -2.29 17.87
N PRO A 177 -5.84 -2.50 17.42
CA PRO A 177 -6.29 -2.42 16.01
C PRO A 177 -6.32 -0.97 15.50
N TRP A 178 -5.78 -0.74 14.30
CA TRP A 178 -5.60 0.64 13.78
C TRP A 178 -6.83 1.20 13.10
N LEU A 179 -7.72 0.35 12.59
CA LEU A 179 -9.00 0.75 12.00
C LEU A 179 -10.12 0.67 13.04
N TRP A 180 -10.25 -0.48 13.72
CA TRP A 180 -11.38 -0.68 14.65
C TRP A 180 -11.30 0.19 15.90
N LYS A 181 -10.14 0.37 16.49
CA LYS A 181 -9.98 1.18 17.71
C LYS A 181 -10.56 2.60 17.59
N PRO A 182 -10.29 3.38 16.54
CA PRO A 182 -10.95 4.66 16.34
C PRO A 182 -12.44 4.53 15.98
N MET A 183 -12.84 3.46 15.27
CA MET A 183 -14.19 3.32 14.72
C MET A 183 -15.19 2.64 15.66
N GLN A 184 -14.78 1.96 16.72
CA GLN A 184 -15.66 1.25 17.65
C GLN A 184 -16.68 2.16 18.37
N ARG A 185 -16.44 3.48 18.40
CA ARG A 185 -17.35 4.48 18.93
C ARG A 185 -18.29 5.07 17.89
N VAL A 186 -17.97 4.88 16.62
CA VAL A 186 -18.69 5.41 15.46
C VAL A 186 -19.60 4.36 14.86
N LEU A 187 -19.09 3.14 14.68
CA LEU A 187 -19.79 2.00 14.08
C LEU A 187 -20.44 1.11 15.14
N PRO A 188 -21.60 0.48 14.85
CA PRO A 188 -22.32 -0.32 15.82
C PRO A 188 -21.59 -1.59 16.26
N ASP A 189 -20.94 -2.28 15.33
CA ASP A 189 -20.30 -3.58 15.56
C ASP A 189 -19.16 -3.88 14.57
N LEU A 190 -18.53 -5.04 14.73
CA LEU A 190 -17.43 -5.49 13.87
C LEU A 190 -17.87 -5.82 12.44
N ALA A 191 -19.14 -6.17 12.21
CA ALA A 191 -19.65 -6.44 10.87
C ALA A 191 -19.71 -5.15 10.06
N GLU A 192 -20.20 -4.06 10.65
CA GLU A 192 -20.13 -2.73 10.05
C GLU A 192 -18.67 -2.24 9.93
N GLY A 193 -17.80 -2.57 10.88
CA GLY A 193 -16.36 -2.34 10.78
C GLY A 193 -15.74 -3.00 9.56
N LYS A 194 -16.10 -4.25 9.28
CA LYS A 194 -15.64 -4.98 8.08
C LYS A 194 -16.16 -4.35 6.79
N LYS A 195 -17.44 -4.00 6.73
CA LYS A 195 -18.02 -3.30 5.57
C LYS A 195 -17.33 -1.95 5.32
N PHE A 196 -17.07 -1.19 6.38
CA PHE A 196 -16.37 0.08 6.29
C PHE A 196 -14.93 -0.11 5.75
N ALA A 197 -14.21 -1.12 6.23
CA ALA A 197 -12.88 -1.46 5.73
C ALA A 197 -12.89 -1.82 4.24
N ASP A 198 -13.88 -2.58 3.79
CA ASP A 198 -14.04 -2.94 2.38
C ASP A 198 -14.35 -1.70 1.51
N LEU A 199 -15.19 -0.79 1.98
CA LEU A 199 -15.46 0.48 1.32
C LEU A 199 -14.21 1.35 1.21
N LEU A 200 -13.41 1.45 2.29
CA LEU A 200 -12.15 2.19 2.29
C LEU A 200 -11.19 1.69 1.19
N LEU A 201 -10.97 0.39 1.14
CA LEU A 201 -9.97 -0.20 0.27
C LEU A 201 -10.44 -0.29 -1.18
N GLN A 202 -11.71 -0.61 -1.42
CA GLN A 202 -12.26 -0.78 -2.76
C GLN A 202 -12.73 0.54 -3.36
N GLN A 203 -13.75 1.16 -2.77
CA GLN A 203 -14.32 2.39 -3.33
C GLN A 203 -13.45 3.61 -3.05
N GLY A 204 -12.77 3.66 -1.91
CA GLY A 204 -11.88 4.75 -1.55
C GLY A 204 -10.55 4.65 -2.28
N PHE A 205 -9.69 3.75 -1.86
CA PHE A 205 -8.31 3.70 -2.36
C PHE A 205 -8.21 3.19 -3.80
N ARG A 206 -8.79 2.03 -4.11
CA ARG A 206 -8.72 1.48 -5.47
C ARG A 206 -9.42 2.39 -6.49
N ASP A 207 -10.72 2.70 -6.26
CA ASP A 207 -11.55 3.33 -7.29
C ASP A 207 -11.35 4.85 -7.39
N ARG A 208 -11.01 5.54 -6.28
CA ARG A 208 -10.81 7.01 -6.27
C ARG A 208 -9.35 7.44 -6.37
N VAL A 209 -8.39 6.57 -6.06
CA VAL A 209 -6.95 6.88 -6.14
C VAL A 209 -6.29 6.13 -7.29
N LEU A 210 -6.19 4.81 -7.21
CA LEU A 210 -5.35 4.05 -8.13
C LEU A 210 -5.93 3.96 -9.55
N LYS A 211 -7.22 3.64 -9.67
CA LYS A 211 -7.88 3.45 -10.96
C LYS A 211 -7.86 4.70 -11.84
N PRO A 212 -8.17 5.93 -11.34
CA PRO A 212 -8.05 7.14 -12.15
C PRO A 212 -6.62 7.43 -12.60
N LEU A 213 -5.60 7.12 -11.78
CA LEU A 213 -4.20 7.31 -12.12
C LEU A 213 -3.73 6.35 -13.22
N ALA A 214 -4.23 5.11 -13.20
CA ALA A 214 -3.92 4.07 -14.20
C ALA A 214 -4.77 4.20 -15.48
N ALA A 215 -5.67 5.17 -15.56
CA ALA A 215 -6.53 5.37 -16.73
C ALA A 215 -5.72 5.86 -17.93
N PRO A 216 -6.13 5.48 -19.18
CA PRO A 216 -5.62 6.09 -20.41
C PRO A 216 -5.82 7.62 -20.36
N GLY A 217 -4.80 8.38 -20.78
CA GLY A 217 -4.83 9.85 -20.74
C GLY A 217 -4.39 10.48 -19.41
N ALA A 218 -4.29 9.69 -18.31
CA ALA A 218 -3.63 10.11 -17.07
C ALA A 218 -2.17 9.59 -17.06
N PHE A 219 -1.90 8.53 -16.29
CA PHE A 219 -0.56 7.93 -16.20
C PHE A 219 -0.55 6.45 -16.64
N GLY A 220 -1.61 5.95 -17.29
CA GLY A 220 -1.75 4.53 -17.64
C GLY A 220 -0.68 3.99 -18.59
N ASP A 221 0.02 4.85 -19.30
CA ASP A 221 1.20 4.49 -20.09
C ASP A 221 2.47 4.26 -19.25
N MET A 222 2.47 4.68 -18.00
CA MET A 222 3.59 4.58 -17.06
C MET A 222 3.22 3.86 -15.77
N PHE A 223 2.01 4.08 -15.26
CA PHE A 223 1.54 3.58 -13.97
C PHE A 223 0.50 2.48 -14.12
N SER A 224 0.67 1.43 -13.36
CA SER A 224 -0.32 0.37 -13.16
C SER A 224 -0.29 -0.11 -11.70
N TYR A 225 -1.20 -0.99 -11.32
CA TYR A 225 -1.20 -1.53 -9.95
C TYR A 225 -1.65 -2.99 -9.91
N ALA A 226 -1.08 -3.74 -8.97
CA ALA A 226 -1.52 -5.07 -8.61
C ALA A 226 -2.79 -4.98 -7.74
N ASP A 227 -3.87 -5.65 -8.14
CA ASP A 227 -5.12 -5.68 -7.37
C ASP A 227 -5.18 -6.95 -6.52
N PHE A 228 -5.14 -6.77 -5.20
CA PHE A 228 -5.19 -7.87 -4.24
C PHE A 228 -6.60 -8.25 -3.80
N SER A 229 -7.64 -7.61 -4.35
CA SER A 229 -9.03 -7.84 -3.91
C SER A 229 -9.47 -9.32 -4.02
N ASN A 230 -8.88 -10.04 -4.96
CA ASN A 230 -9.18 -11.45 -5.24
C ASN A 230 -7.93 -12.35 -5.16
N ALA A 231 -6.91 -11.93 -4.40
CA ALA A 231 -5.70 -12.73 -4.28
C ALA A 231 -6.00 -14.10 -3.61
N PRO A 232 -5.33 -15.17 -4.03
CA PRO A 232 -5.52 -16.49 -3.40
C PRO A 232 -5.31 -16.46 -1.89
N GLY A 233 -6.17 -17.13 -1.14
CA GLY A 233 -6.07 -17.24 0.32
C GLY A 233 -6.48 -15.98 1.10
N ILE A 234 -6.89 -14.89 0.44
CA ILE A 234 -7.19 -13.62 1.09
C ILE A 234 -8.29 -13.73 2.16
N ALA A 235 -9.26 -14.63 1.96
CA ALA A 235 -10.37 -14.83 2.87
C ALA A 235 -10.01 -15.67 4.11
N ASP A 236 -8.83 -16.32 4.14
CA ASP A 236 -8.41 -17.12 5.28
C ASP A 236 -7.81 -16.21 6.37
N PRO A 237 -8.44 -16.11 7.56
CA PRO A 237 -7.91 -15.32 8.68
C PRO A 237 -6.53 -15.78 9.15
N ASN A 238 -6.13 -17.03 8.87
CA ASN A 238 -4.82 -17.54 9.23
C ASN A 238 -3.67 -16.92 8.45
N PHE A 239 -3.94 -16.33 7.29
CA PHE A 239 -2.94 -15.55 6.55
C PHE A 239 -2.67 -14.16 7.15
N TRP A 240 -3.43 -13.75 8.17
CA TRP A 240 -3.32 -12.44 8.78
C TRP A 240 -2.62 -12.50 10.12
N TYR A 241 -1.70 -11.58 10.32
CA TYR A 241 -0.97 -11.40 11.58
C TYR A 241 -1.78 -10.56 12.58
N ASP A 242 -2.29 -9.43 12.11
CA ASP A 242 -3.13 -8.50 12.85
C ASP A 242 -4.27 -7.98 11.97
N GLU A 243 -4.83 -6.83 12.32
CA GLU A 243 -5.94 -6.24 11.57
C GLU A 243 -5.56 -5.87 10.12
N ILE A 244 -4.34 -5.41 9.86
CA ILE A 244 -3.92 -4.83 8.58
C ILE A 244 -2.68 -5.48 7.94
N HIS A 245 -1.97 -6.33 8.68
CA HIS A 245 -0.77 -6.98 8.16
C HIS A 245 -0.97 -8.46 7.93
N PRO A 246 -0.75 -8.94 6.70
CA PRO A 246 -0.62 -10.36 6.43
C PRO A 246 0.59 -10.98 7.14
N LYS A 247 0.51 -12.27 7.44
CA LYS A 247 1.69 -13.09 7.77
C LYS A 247 2.59 -13.28 6.54
N GLU A 248 3.77 -13.83 6.73
CA GLU A 248 4.68 -14.14 5.62
C GLU A 248 4.03 -15.01 4.53
N SER A 249 3.18 -15.98 4.91
CA SER A 249 2.42 -16.82 3.98
C SER A 249 1.41 -16.01 3.15
N GLY A 250 0.74 -15.03 3.77
CA GLY A 250 -0.16 -14.10 3.08
C GLY A 250 0.62 -13.18 2.13
N PHE A 251 1.72 -12.61 2.58
CA PHE A 251 2.59 -11.80 1.71
C PHE A 251 3.16 -12.61 0.55
N ALA A 252 3.44 -13.91 0.73
CA ALA A 252 3.89 -14.78 -0.36
C ALA A 252 2.82 -14.94 -1.45
N GLN A 253 1.54 -14.99 -1.09
CA GLN A 253 0.44 -15.02 -2.06
C GLN A 253 0.31 -13.70 -2.81
N PHE A 254 0.32 -12.58 -2.09
CA PHE A 254 0.24 -11.24 -2.68
C PHE A 254 1.45 -10.92 -3.55
N ALA A 255 2.64 -11.45 -3.21
CA ALA A 255 3.83 -11.34 -4.03
C ALA A 255 3.67 -12.00 -5.39
N GLY A 256 2.91 -13.10 -5.49
CA GLY A 256 2.56 -13.72 -6.77
C GLY A 256 1.78 -12.75 -7.68
N VAL A 257 0.78 -12.08 -7.13
CA VAL A 257 -0.03 -11.09 -7.88
C VAL A 257 0.81 -9.86 -8.25
N LEU A 258 1.64 -9.36 -7.32
CA LEU A 258 2.53 -8.23 -7.60
C LEU A 258 3.56 -8.58 -8.68
N ASN A 259 4.16 -9.78 -8.61
CA ASN A 259 5.13 -10.24 -9.58
C ASN A 259 4.53 -10.43 -10.98
N GLN A 260 3.28 -10.91 -11.04
CA GLN A 260 2.58 -10.95 -12.32
C GLN A 260 2.44 -9.55 -12.92
N GLN A 261 2.02 -8.56 -12.14
CA GLN A 261 1.92 -7.17 -12.59
C GLN A 261 3.28 -6.59 -13.00
N ILE A 262 4.36 -6.90 -12.25
CA ILE A 262 5.74 -6.51 -12.60
C ILE A 262 6.14 -7.14 -13.94
N ARG A 263 5.89 -8.44 -14.11
CA ARG A 263 6.19 -9.19 -15.33
C ARG A 263 5.49 -8.60 -16.55
N ASP A 264 4.21 -8.27 -16.43
CA ASP A 264 3.38 -7.78 -17.54
C ASP A 264 3.85 -6.43 -18.08
N VAL A 265 4.47 -5.59 -17.24
CA VAL A 265 4.97 -4.27 -17.64
C VAL A 265 6.45 -4.25 -18.03
N LEU A 266 7.18 -5.34 -17.79
CA LEU A 266 8.59 -5.46 -18.19
C LEU A 266 8.73 -5.72 -19.70
N PRO A 267 9.84 -5.28 -20.33
CA PRO A 267 10.21 -5.73 -21.67
C PRO A 267 10.30 -7.27 -21.74
N ILE A 268 9.83 -7.87 -22.82
CA ILE A 268 9.75 -9.34 -23.01
C ILE A 268 11.03 -10.05 -22.60
N ARG A 269 12.21 -9.51 -22.99
CA ARG A 269 13.52 -10.09 -22.65
C ARG A 269 13.82 -10.20 -21.16
N LYS A 270 13.09 -9.46 -20.27
CA LYS A 270 13.26 -9.47 -18.81
C LYS A 270 12.18 -10.24 -18.08
N GLN A 271 11.09 -10.59 -18.75
CA GLN A 271 9.91 -11.24 -18.13
C GLN A 271 10.23 -12.62 -17.55
N GLN A 272 11.15 -13.35 -18.19
CA GLN A 272 11.56 -14.70 -17.73
C GLN A 272 12.32 -14.67 -16.38
N ALA A 273 12.85 -13.53 -16.00
CA ALA A 273 13.52 -13.34 -14.71
C ALA A 273 12.54 -13.16 -13.53
N VAL A 274 11.23 -13.07 -13.79
CA VAL A 274 10.17 -12.94 -12.78
C VAL A 274 9.30 -14.19 -12.79
N ARG A 275 9.23 -14.90 -11.63
CA ARG A 275 8.53 -16.16 -11.43
C ARG A 275 7.26 -15.99 -10.60
#